data_e8052c7693e0f576d1086c067975a021
#
_entry.id   e8052c7693e0f576d1086c067975a021
#
_cell.length_a   1.000
_cell.length_b   1.000
_cell.length_c   1.000
_cell.angle_alpha   90.00
_cell.angle_beta   90.00
_cell.angle_gamma   90.00
#
_symmetry.space_group_name_H-M   'P 1'
#
loop_
_entity.id
_entity.type
_entity.pdbx_description
1 polymer ?
#
loop_
_entity_poly.entity_id
_entity_poly.type
_entity_poly.pdbx_seq_one_letter_code
_entity_poly.pdbx_strand_id
1 'polypeptide(L)'
;MFGGRGFHRGSSVLIHGTSGTGKTSLAASIADATCRRGERCLFLAFEESEGQVVRNIRSIGIDLAPWIEQDLLRLQASRPTTYGLETHLVMIHRMVDEFRPHVVIVDPVTSFLSAGTIGQAEVMIARLIDRLKNRQITAIFTSLSHDQSLEQVEVHVSSIIDTWIVLRDIELHGERKRSLYIRKSRGTAHSNQIRDVLITDRGIELPDFNAGAEGAFTSSRGAPREDGERAAAEVLAPGPERSDISGRRHGTGSE
;
A
#
# COMPACT_ATOMS: atom_id res chain seq x y z
N MET A 1 11.71 -11.62 -4.80
CA MET A 1 11.28 -10.26 -5.17
C MET A 1 12.36 -9.20 -4.95
N PHE A 2 13.12 -9.22 -3.86
CA PHE A 2 14.22 -8.28 -3.55
C PHE A 2 15.61 -8.92 -3.76
N GLY A 3 15.76 -9.84 -4.68
CA GLY A 3 17.04 -10.51 -4.96
C GLY A 3 17.68 -11.21 -3.76
N GLY A 4 16.88 -11.70 -2.81
CA GLY A 4 17.35 -12.39 -1.59
C GLY A 4 17.88 -11.45 -0.48
N ARG A 5 17.90 -10.13 -0.70
CA ARG A 5 18.50 -9.17 0.26
C ARG A 5 17.52 -8.64 1.31
N GLY A 6 16.20 -8.79 1.09
CA GLY A 6 15.17 -8.22 1.98
C GLY A 6 15.09 -6.69 1.93
N PHE A 7 14.61 -6.07 3.01
CA PHE A 7 14.54 -4.63 3.17
C PHE A 7 15.83 -4.07 3.77
N HIS A 8 16.19 -2.84 3.37
CA HIS A 8 17.28 -2.14 4.05
C HIS A 8 16.86 -1.77 5.47
N ARG A 9 17.81 -1.84 6.42
CA ARG A 9 17.58 -1.36 7.78
C ARG A 9 17.25 0.13 7.76
N GLY A 10 16.31 0.52 8.61
CA GLY A 10 15.84 1.91 8.67
C GLY A 10 14.96 2.34 7.51
N SER A 11 14.58 1.43 6.60
CA SER A 11 13.64 1.75 5.52
C SER A 11 12.17 1.70 6.00
N SER A 12 11.32 2.40 5.29
CA SER A 12 9.86 2.39 5.47
C SER A 12 9.19 1.59 4.35
N VAL A 13 8.31 0.67 4.75
CA VAL A 13 7.58 -0.24 3.85
C VAL A 13 6.09 -0.05 4.06
N LEU A 14 5.34 0.12 2.98
CA LEU A 14 3.88 0.14 2.97
C LEU A 14 3.36 -1.15 2.34
N ILE A 15 2.50 -1.86 3.05
CA ILE A 15 1.74 -3.02 2.56
C ILE A 15 0.30 -2.56 2.36
N HIS A 16 -0.08 -2.38 1.11
CA HIS A 16 -1.37 -1.83 0.70
C HIS A 16 -2.28 -2.90 0.11
N GLY A 17 -3.59 -2.80 0.35
CA GLY A 17 -4.58 -3.70 -0.26
C GLY A 17 -5.94 -3.63 0.43
N THR A 18 -6.96 -4.20 -0.21
CA THR A 18 -8.33 -4.27 0.34
C THR A 18 -8.40 -5.16 1.58
N SER A 19 -9.51 -5.09 2.30
CA SER A 19 -9.74 -5.97 3.47
C SER A 19 -9.69 -7.45 3.04
N GLY A 20 -9.11 -8.30 3.88
CA GLY A 20 -9.02 -9.75 3.63
C GLY A 20 -7.89 -10.20 2.70
N THR A 21 -7.08 -9.30 2.12
CA THR A 21 -5.98 -9.68 1.21
C THR A 21 -4.76 -10.28 1.91
N GLY A 22 -4.69 -10.26 3.26
CA GLY A 22 -3.58 -10.86 4.02
C GLY A 22 -2.49 -9.87 4.44
N LYS A 23 -2.78 -8.57 4.52
CA LYS A 23 -1.82 -7.53 4.97
C LYS A 23 -1.26 -7.82 6.36
N THR A 24 -2.14 -8.02 7.34
CA THR A 24 -1.78 -8.37 8.72
C THR A 24 -0.97 -9.67 8.77
N SER A 25 -1.36 -10.67 7.97
CA SER A 25 -0.63 -11.94 7.87
C SER A 25 0.80 -11.74 7.34
N LEU A 26 0.98 -10.90 6.31
CA LEU A 26 2.29 -10.56 5.78
C LEU A 26 3.12 -9.77 6.79
N ALA A 27 2.52 -8.80 7.49
CA ALA A 27 3.18 -8.05 8.54
C ALA A 27 3.63 -8.96 9.70
N ALA A 28 2.76 -9.90 10.11
CA ALA A 28 3.09 -10.89 11.15
C ALA A 28 4.19 -11.87 10.72
N SER A 29 4.24 -12.27 9.44
CA SER A 29 5.35 -13.07 8.90
C SER A 29 6.68 -12.31 8.98
N ILE A 30 6.67 -10.99 8.78
CA ILE A 30 7.86 -10.14 8.95
C ILE A 30 8.25 -10.06 10.43
N ALA A 31 7.28 -9.95 11.35
CA ALA A 31 7.53 -9.96 12.78
C ALA A 31 8.20 -11.29 13.22
N ASP A 32 7.61 -12.43 12.82
CA ASP A 32 8.15 -13.77 13.09
C ASP A 32 9.59 -13.92 12.55
N ALA A 33 9.81 -13.55 11.29
CA ALA A 33 11.13 -13.60 10.68
C ALA A 33 12.15 -12.67 11.38
N THR A 34 11.71 -11.54 11.93
CA THR A 34 12.53 -10.61 12.71
C THR A 34 12.93 -11.27 14.03
N CYS A 35 11.97 -11.83 14.77
CA CYS A 35 12.21 -12.47 16.06
C CYS A 35 13.06 -13.75 15.94
N ARG A 36 12.90 -14.53 14.86
CA ARG A 36 13.77 -15.67 14.55
C ARG A 36 15.25 -15.31 14.41
N ARG A 37 15.56 -14.05 14.04
CA ARG A 37 16.93 -13.53 13.98
C ARG A 37 17.44 -12.98 15.32
N GLY A 38 16.65 -13.10 16.40
CA GLY A 38 16.95 -12.53 17.71
C GLY A 38 16.76 -11.00 17.75
N GLU A 39 16.07 -10.41 16.79
CA GLU A 39 15.81 -8.98 16.70
C GLU A 39 14.44 -8.65 17.30
N ARG A 40 14.34 -7.51 18.02
CA ARG A 40 13.08 -7.09 18.64
C ARG A 40 12.14 -6.46 17.61
N CYS A 41 10.86 -6.84 17.69
CA CYS A 41 9.78 -6.29 16.88
C CYS A 41 8.69 -5.68 17.79
N LEU A 42 8.33 -4.42 17.54
CA LEU A 42 7.16 -3.77 18.15
C LEU A 42 6.01 -3.80 17.14
N PHE A 43 4.91 -4.47 17.49
CA PHE A 43 3.72 -4.59 16.66
C PHE A 43 2.57 -3.78 17.28
N LEU A 44 2.14 -2.73 16.60
CA LEU A 44 1.04 -1.85 17.01
C LEU A 44 -0.21 -2.23 16.22
N ALA A 45 -1.21 -2.82 16.91
CA ALA A 45 -2.48 -3.23 16.33
C ALA A 45 -3.58 -2.22 16.69
N PHE A 46 -4.25 -1.67 15.67
CA PHE A 46 -5.27 -0.64 15.86
C PHE A 46 -6.71 -1.11 15.60
N GLU A 47 -6.90 -2.29 15.02
CA GLU A 47 -8.22 -2.86 14.74
C GLU A 47 -8.52 -4.10 15.56
N GLU A 48 -7.52 -4.91 15.88
CA GLU A 48 -7.65 -6.16 16.61
C GLU A 48 -7.03 -6.08 18.00
N SER A 49 -7.56 -6.85 18.96
CA SER A 49 -6.93 -7.03 20.26
C SER A 49 -5.71 -7.96 20.13
N GLU A 50 -4.79 -7.90 21.11
CA GLU A 50 -3.58 -8.74 21.14
C GLU A 50 -3.92 -10.24 21.03
N GLY A 51 -4.91 -10.70 21.80
CA GLY A 51 -5.34 -12.10 21.73
C GLY A 51 -5.96 -12.50 20.39
N GLN A 52 -6.66 -11.57 19.71
CA GLN A 52 -7.18 -11.82 18.37
C GLN A 52 -6.07 -11.94 17.34
N VAL A 53 -5.09 -11.02 17.36
CA VAL A 53 -3.93 -11.09 16.46
C VAL A 53 -3.18 -12.42 16.65
N VAL A 54 -2.81 -12.77 17.89
CA VAL A 54 -2.10 -14.02 18.17
C VAL A 54 -2.87 -15.24 17.68
N ARG A 55 -4.17 -15.32 18.01
CA ARG A 55 -5.03 -16.44 17.58
C ARG A 55 -5.17 -16.52 16.06
N ASN A 56 -5.45 -15.38 15.40
CA ASN A 56 -5.69 -15.34 13.96
C ASN A 56 -4.40 -15.70 13.19
N ILE A 57 -3.25 -15.22 13.66
CA ILE A 57 -1.96 -15.53 13.04
C ILE A 57 -1.53 -16.97 13.30
N ARG A 58 -1.86 -17.55 14.46
CA ARG A 58 -1.63 -18.96 14.73
C ARG A 58 -2.43 -19.88 13.79
N SER A 59 -3.64 -19.47 13.37
CA SER A 59 -4.48 -20.26 12.46
C SER A 59 -3.87 -20.46 11.06
N ILE A 60 -2.91 -19.62 10.70
CA ILE A 60 -2.14 -19.72 9.45
C ILE A 60 -0.70 -20.24 9.70
N GLY A 61 -0.47 -20.95 10.81
CA GLY A 61 0.81 -21.63 11.10
C GLY A 61 1.93 -20.73 11.63
N ILE A 62 1.65 -19.46 11.98
CA ILE A 62 2.64 -18.57 12.57
C ILE A 62 2.34 -18.40 14.05
N ASP A 63 3.20 -18.93 14.92
CA ASP A 63 3.05 -18.79 16.37
C ASP A 63 3.90 -17.63 16.89
N LEU A 64 3.23 -16.57 17.32
CA LEU A 64 3.87 -15.37 17.86
C LEU A 64 4.10 -15.47 19.40
N ALA A 65 3.43 -16.40 20.10
CA ALA A 65 3.50 -16.47 21.55
C ALA A 65 4.93 -16.70 22.09
N PRO A 66 5.77 -17.59 21.53
CA PRO A 66 7.13 -17.77 22.00
C PRO A 66 7.98 -16.49 21.94
N TRP A 67 7.72 -15.62 20.96
CA TRP A 67 8.46 -14.37 20.82
C TRP A 67 8.04 -13.32 21.84
N ILE A 68 6.76 -13.32 22.25
CA ILE A 68 6.23 -12.47 23.31
C ILE A 68 6.86 -12.92 24.65
N GLU A 69 6.88 -14.23 24.94
CA GLU A 69 7.48 -14.78 26.15
C GLU A 69 8.99 -14.49 26.28
N GLN A 70 9.70 -14.42 25.15
CA GLN A 70 11.13 -14.11 25.09
C GLN A 70 11.45 -12.61 25.07
N ASP A 71 10.46 -11.73 25.17
CA ASP A 71 10.58 -10.24 25.02
C ASP A 71 11.26 -9.83 23.68
N LEU A 72 11.09 -10.66 22.64
CA LEU A 72 11.49 -10.33 21.27
C LEU A 72 10.34 -9.68 20.48
N LEU A 73 9.10 -10.00 20.81
CA LEU A 73 7.91 -9.35 20.25
C LEU A 73 7.14 -8.64 21.34
N ARG A 74 6.91 -7.34 21.16
CA ARG A 74 5.93 -6.61 21.95
C ARG A 74 4.74 -6.28 21.04
N LEU A 75 3.59 -6.87 21.38
CA LEU A 75 2.32 -6.59 20.72
C LEU A 75 1.54 -5.61 21.59
N GLN A 76 1.12 -4.48 20.99
CA GLN A 76 0.34 -3.47 21.67
C GLN A 76 -0.91 -3.15 20.88
N ALA A 77 -2.06 -3.48 21.42
CA ALA A 77 -3.34 -3.13 20.84
C ALA A 77 -3.90 -1.85 21.46
N SER A 78 -4.40 -0.94 20.62
CA SER A 78 -5.14 0.21 21.08
C SER A 78 -6.10 0.71 20.01
N ARG A 79 -7.22 1.32 20.44
CA ARG A 79 -8.14 1.98 19.52
C ARG A 79 -7.66 3.40 19.22
N PRO A 80 -7.54 3.82 17.95
CA PRO A 80 -7.06 5.16 17.62
C PRO A 80 -7.93 6.28 18.19
N THR A 81 -9.23 6.02 18.33
CA THR A 81 -10.20 6.98 18.90
C THR A 81 -10.07 7.19 20.41
N THR A 82 -9.24 6.38 21.12
CA THR A 82 -9.04 6.50 22.56
C THR A 82 -8.26 7.77 22.92
N TYR A 83 -7.35 8.20 22.05
CA TYR A 83 -6.49 9.36 22.25
C TYR A 83 -6.38 10.20 20.97
N GLY A 84 -5.96 11.45 21.10
CA GLY A 84 -5.59 12.26 19.94
C GLY A 84 -4.27 11.80 19.30
N LEU A 85 -4.05 12.18 18.05
CA LEU A 85 -2.90 11.76 17.24
C LEU A 85 -1.55 12.07 17.90
N GLU A 86 -1.40 13.25 18.52
CA GLU A 86 -0.16 13.63 19.20
C GLU A 86 0.12 12.73 20.41
N THR A 87 -0.92 12.34 21.16
CA THR A 87 -0.78 11.41 22.29
C THR A 87 -0.33 10.03 21.79
N HIS A 88 -0.92 9.52 20.70
CA HIS A 88 -0.47 8.29 20.06
C HIS A 88 1.00 8.36 19.65
N LEU A 89 1.41 9.47 19.04
CA LEU A 89 2.81 9.67 18.63
C LEU A 89 3.76 9.62 19.83
N VAL A 90 3.42 10.32 20.92
CA VAL A 90 4.23 10.32 22.16
C VAL A 90 4.30 8.92 22.76
N MET A 91 3.18 8.19 22.82
CA MET A 91 3.15 6.81 23.34
C MET A 91 4.01 5.87 22.49
N ILE A 92 3.92 5.95 21.16
CA ILE A 92 4.75 5.15 20.27
C ILE A 92 6.23 5.48 20.46
N HIS A 93 6.59 6.75 20.56
CA HIS A 93 7.97 7.16 20.80
C HIS A 93 8.51 6.60 22.13
N ARG A 94 7.72 6.65 23.19
CA ARG A 94 8.08 6.07 24.49
C ARG A 94 8.29 4.56 24.40
N MET A 95 7.37 3.83 23.75
CA MET A 95 7.52 2.38 23.56
C MET A 95 8.78 2.03 22.76
N VAL A 96 9.08 2.80 21.70
CA VAL A 96 10.31 2.64 20.91
C VAL A 96 11.56 2.91 21.74
N ASP A 97 11.56 3.93 22.61
CA ASP A 97 12.69 4.27 23.46
C ASP A 97 12.95 3.21 24.53
N GLU A 98 11.88 2.67 25.14
CA GLU A 98 11.94 1.65 26.18
C GLU A 98 12.33 0.27 25.61
N PHE A 99 11.65 -0.16 24.55
CA PHE A 99 11.81 -1.50 24.00
C PHE A 99 12.98 -1.64 23.04
N ARG A 100 13.39 -0.53 22.37
CA ARG A 100 14.47 -0.49 21.37
C ARG A 100 14.30 -1.53 20.28
N PRO A 101 13.18 -1.52 19.53
CA PRO A 101 12.92 -2.48 18.48
C PRO A 101 13.83 -2.24 17.25
N HIS A 102 14.07 -3.29 16.49
CA HIS A 102 14.71 -3.23 15.16
C HIS A 102 13.67 -3.03 14.05
N VAL A 103 12.44 -3.51 14.32
CA VAL A 103 11.30 -3.37 13.42
C VAL A 103 10.10 -2.85 14.20
N VAL A 104 9.38 -1.88 13.62
CA VAL A 104 8.09 -1.38 14.11
C VAL A 104 7.04 -1.66 13.05
N ILE A 105 5.95 -2.32 13.43
CA ILE A 105 4.80 -2.60 12.59
C ILE A 105 3.62 -1.76 13.07
N VAL A 106 2.90 -1.10 12.15
CA VAL A 106 1.70 -0.30 12.41
C VAL A 106 0.57 -0.86 11.55
N ASP A 107 -0.41 -1.49 12.16
CA ASP A 107 -1.45 -2.27 11.48
C ASP A 107 -2.88 -1.91 11.94
N PRO A 108 -3.66 -1.24 11.08
CA PRO A 108 -3.25 -0.46 9.92
C PRO A 108 -2.99 1.02 10.27
N VAL A 109 -2.13 1.67 9.48
CA VAL A 109 -1.84 3.10 9.65
C VAL A 109 -3.04 3.99 9.30
N THR A 110 -3.95 3.50 8.43
CA THR A 110 -5.19 4.20 8.06
C THR A 110 -6.15 4.40 9.22
N SER A 111 -6.03 3.61 10.30
CA SER A 111 -6.84 3.77 11.51
C SER A 111 -6.64 5.13 12.19
N PHE A 112 -5.49 5.79 12.01
CA PHE A 112 -5.25 7.14 12.53
C PHE A 112 -6.16 8.21 11.91
N LEU A 113 -6.76 7.94 10.74
CA LEU A 113 -7.73 8.85 10.12
C LEU A 113 -9.02 9.01 10.94
N SER A 114 -9.33 8.06 11.83
CA SER A 114 -10.45 8.15 12.75
C SER A 114 -10.18 9.02 13.98
N ALA A 115 -8.93 9.39 14.24
CA ALA A 115 -8.51 10.17 15.40
C ALA A 115 -8.24 11.65 15.10
N GLY A 116 -8.35 12.07 13.82
CA GLY A 116 -8.12 13.46 13.41
C GLY A 116 -8.42 13.69 11.94
N THR A 117 -8.04 14.85 11.43
CA THR A 117 -8.15 15.14 9.99
C THR A 117 -7.07 14.40 9.20
N ILE A 118 -7.31 14.23 7.88
CA ILE A 118 -6.35 13.61 6.95
C ILE A 118 -4.98 14.27 7.06
N GLY A 119 -4.90 15.60 6.99
CA GLY A 119 -3.62 16.32 7.06
C GLY A 119 -2.91 16.16 8.40
N GLN A 120 -3.64 16.07 9.51
CA GLN A 120 -3.05 15.80 10.83
C GLN A 120 -2.47 14.38 10.90
N ALA A 121 -3.18 13.38 10.38
CA ALA A 121 -2.69 12.01 10.33
C ALA A 121 -1.45 11.89 9.44
N GLU A 122 -1.42 12.55 8.29
CA GLU A 122 -0.26 12.61 7.39
C GLU A 122 0.98 13.18 8.09
N VAL A 123 0.82 14.32 8.75
CA VAL A 123 1.92 14.95 9.51
C VAL A 123 2.43 14.02 10.62
N MET A 124 1.53 13.38 11.37
CA MET A 124 1.89 12.42 12.41
C MET A 124 2.68 11.24 11.84
N ILE A 125 2.20 10.64 10.75
CA ILE A 125 2.85 9.51 10.09
C ILE A 125 4.24 9.92 9.57
N ALA A 126 4.36 11.10 8.96
CA ALA A 126 5.64 11.63 8.50
C ALA A 126 6.65 11.75 9.65
N ARG A 127 6.25 12.37 10.77
CA ARG A 127 7.08 12.49 11.97
C ARG A 127 7.50 11.14 12.55
N LEU A 128 6.58 10.15 12.54
CA LEU A 128 6.88 8.80 12.99
C LEU A 128 7.92 8.14 12.07
N ILE A 129 7.74 8.22 10.76
CA ILE A 129 8.67 7.67 9.77
C ILE A 129 10.07 8.29 9.94
N ASP A 130 10.17 9.62 10.02
CA ASP A 130 11.44 10.32 10.18
C ASP A 130 12.17 9.89 11.45
N ARG A 131 11.45 9.77 12.57
CA ARG A 131 12.04 9.31 13.83
C ARG A 131 12.56 7.88 13.74
N LEU A 132 11.79 6.96 13.15
CA LEU A 132 12.19 5.56 12.99
C LEU A 132 13.41 5.44 12.06
N LYS A 133 13.42 6.17 10.93
CA LYS A 133 14.55 6.21 9.99
C LYS A 133 15.82 6.75 10.66
N ASN A 134 15.73 7.85 11.40
CA ASN A 134 16.87 8.43 12.12
C ASN A 134 17.49 7.48 13.14
N ARG A 135 16.70 6.51 13.63
CA ARG A 135 17.16 5.46 14.55
C ARG A 135 17.53 4.15 13.86
N GLN A 136 17.52 4.11 12.54
CA GLN A 136 17.75 2.90 11.75
C GLN A 136 16.78 1.76 12.07
N ILE A 137 15.55 2.11 12.48
CA ILE A 137 14.47 1.15 12.75
C ILE A 137 13.67 0.98 11.48
N THR A 138 13.49 -0.24 11.02
CA THR A 138 12.66 -0.56 9.86
C THR A 138 11.19 -0.43 10.24
N ALA A 139 10.44 0.35 9.45
CA ALA A 139 9.02 0.62 9.70
C ALA A 139 8.15 -0.09 8.66
N ILE A 140 7.20 -0.90 9.11
CA ILE A 140 6.23 -1.59 8.27
C ILE A 140 4.84 -0.99 8.57
N PHE A 141 4.18 -0.49 7.56
CA PHE A 141 2.83 0.05 7.66
C PHE A 141 1.90 -0.80 6.82
N THR A 142 0.75 -1.18 7.34
CA THR A 142 -0.34 -1.70 6.52
C THR A 142 -1.35 -0.59 6.25
N SER A 143 -1.98 -0.61 5.09
CA SER A 143 -2.98 0.37 4.67
C SER A 143 -4.17 -0.33 4.01
N LEU A 144 -5.38 0.09 4.40
CA LEU A 144 -6.61 -0.39 3.78
C LEU A 144 -6.92 0.45 2.55
N SER A 145 -7.18 -0.22 1.42
CA SER A 145 -7.75 0.40 0.23
C SER A 145 -9.26 0.48 0.40
N HIS A 146 -9.76 1.69 0.64
CA HIS A 146 -11.17 2.01 0.56
C HIS A 146 -11.29 3.33 -0.20
N ASP A 147 -12.07 3.36 -1.27
CA ASP A 147 -12.54 4.53 -1.99
C ASP A 147 -11.53 5.66 -2.33
N GLN A 148 -11.85 6.45 -3.35
CA GLN A 148 -11.01 7.51 -3.95
C GLN A 148 -10.46 8.57 -2.96
N SER A 149 -11.12 8.75 -1.80
CA SER A 149 -10.67 9.72 -0.79
C SER A 149 -9.40 9.30 -0.04
N LEU A 150 -9.12 8.00 0.06
CA LEU A 150 -7.91 7.48 0.71
C LEU A 150 -6.70 7.42 -0.24
N GLU A 151 -6.93 7.48 -1.57
CA GLU A 151 -5.84 7.64 -2.53
C GLU A 151 -5.03 8.93 -2.28
N GLN A 152 -5.67 9.98 -1.73
CA GLN A 152 -4.97 11.22 -1.40
C GLN A 152 -3.97 11.06 -0.25
N VAL A 153 -4.33 10.38 0.84
CA VAL A 153 -3.39 10.06 1.94
C VAL A 153 -2.25 9.19 1.44
N GLU A 154 -2.56 8.23 0.58
CA GLU A 154 -1.57 7.34 -0.02
C GLU A 154 -0.60 8.10 -0.92
N VAL A 155 -1.04 9.10 -1.66
CA VAL A 155 -0.18 9.92 -2.50
C VAL A 155 0.83 10.71 -1.66
N HIS A 156 0.41 11.33 -0.54
CA HIS A 156 1.31 12.10 0.32
C HIS A 156 2.26 11.21 1.12
N VAL A 157 1.74 10.17 1.78
CA VAL A 157 2.57 9.20 2.54
C VAL A 157 3.48 8.41 1.61
N SER A 158 3.04 8.12 0.37
CA SER A 158 3.85 7.38 -0.60
C SER A 158 5.15 8.09 -0.97
N SER A 159 5.20 9.42 -0.89
CA SER A 159 6.42 10.19 -1.20
C SER A 159 7.56 9.93 -0.21
N ILE A 160 7.24 9.62 1.06
CA ILE A 160 8.20 9.38 2.14
C ILE A 160 8.46 7.89 2.41
N ILE A 161 7.62 7.00 1.86
CA ILE A 161 7.80 5.54 1.93
C ILE A 161 8.87 5.08 0.92
N ASP A 162 9.75 4.19 1.36
CA ASP A 162 10.83 3.66 0.50
C ASP A 162 10.35 2.50 -0.37
N THR A 163 9.58 1.58 0.20
CA THR A 163 9.07 0.40 -0.51
C THR A 163 7.55 0.32 -0.41
N TRP A 164 6.90 0.06 -1.53
CA TRP A 164 5.45 -0.11 -1.61
C TRP A 164 5.11 -1.47 -2.18
N ILE A 165 4.49 -2.30 -1.36
CA ILE A 165 4.00 -3.63 -1.69
C ILE A 165 2.47 -3.54 -1.84
N VAL A 166 1.94 -4.10 -2.90
CA VAL A 166 0.49 -4.15 -3.13
C VAL A 166 0.02 -5.60 -3.10
N LEU A 167 -0.97 -5.86 -2.26
CA LEU A 167 -1.72 -7.10 -2.20
C LEU A 167 -3.08 -6.89 -2.88
N ARG A 168 -3.45 -7.78 -3.79
CA ARG A 168 -4.72 -7.75 -4.51
C ARG A 168 -5.34 -9.13 -4.56
N ASP A 169 -6.67 -9.17 -4.51
CA ASP A 169 -7.44 -10.32 -4.95
C ASP A 169 -7.74 -10.15 -6.44
N ILE A 170 -7.49 -11.19 -7.22
CA ILE A 170 -7.78 -11.28 -8.66
C ILE A 170 -8.76 -12.42 -8.83
N GLU A 171 -9.88 -12.14 -9.46
CA GLU A 171 -10.82 -13.16 -9.88
C GLU A 171 -10.44 -13.66 -11.29
N LEU A 172 -10.12 -14.94 -11.38
CA LEU A 172 -9.72 -15.57 -12.63
C LEU A 172 -10.45 -16.90 -12.78
N HIS A 173 -11.24 -17.06 -13.84
CA HIS A 173 -12.01 -18.29 -14.15
C HIS A 173 -12.94 -18.75 -12.99
N GLY A 174 -13.52 -17.81 -12.24
CA GLY A 174 -14.36 -18.11 -11.08
C GLY A 174 -13.61 -18.48 -9.81
N GLU A 175 -12.29 -18.47 -9.82
CA GLU A 175 -11.44 -18.62 -8.64
C GLU A 175 -10.88 -17.27 -8.19
N ARG A 176 -10.86 -17.06 -6.88
CA ARG A 176 -10.26 -15.86 -6.27
C ARG A 176 -8.82 -16.16 -5.85
N LYS A 177 -7.86 -15.52 -6.52
CA LYS A 177 -6.42 -15.65 -6.24
C LYS A 177 -5.88 -14.39 -5.60
N ARG A 178 -5.03 -14.54 -4.60
CA ARG A 178 -4.28 -13.42 -4.04
C ARG A 178 -3.01 -13.22 -4.82
N SER A 179 -2.67 -11.99 -5.07
CA SER A 179 -1.42 -11.62 -5.75
C SER A 179 -0.69 -10.51 -5.00
N LEU A 180 0.63 -10.49 -5.17
CA LEU A 180 1.51 -9.50 -4.60
C LEU A 180 2.48 -8.98 -5.65
N TYR A 181 2.68 -7.66 -5.69
CA TYR A 181 3.74 -7.05 -6.48
C TYR A 181 4.35 -5.86 -5.75
N ILE A 182 5.57 -5.50 -6.16
CA ILE A 182 6.27 -4.32 -5.66
C ILE A 182 5.98 -3.18 -6.62
N ARG A 183 5.26 -2.16 -6.16
CA ARG A 183 4.97 -0.97 -6.94
C ARG A 183 6.17 -0.04 -7.03
N LYS A 184 6.97 0.02 -5.95
CA LYS A 184 8.10 0.92 -5.80
C LYS A 184 9.07 0.36 -4.76
N SER A 185 10.37 0.50 -5.00
CA SER A 185 11.40 0.29 -3.97
C SER A 185 12.58 1.21 -4.24
N ARG A 186 12.87 2.10 -3.30
CA ARG A 186 14.00 3.02 -3.39
C ARG A 186 15.28 2.32 -2.95
N GLY A 187 16.35 2.51 -3.71
CA GLY A 187 17.67 1.98 -3.36
C GLY A 187 17.82 0.46 -3.46
N THR A 188 16.77 -0.28 -3.89
CA THR A 188 16.80 -1.74 -4.04
C THR A 188 16.25 -2.14 -5.40
N ALA A 189 17.02 -2.91 -6.15
CA ALA A 189 16.51 -3.58 -7.33
C ALA A 189 15.40 -4.57 -6.93
N HIS A 190 14.28 -4.53 -7.59
CA HIS A 190 13.13 -5.39 -7.30
C HIS A 190 12.52 -5.94 -8.58
N SER A 191 11.83 -7.06 -8.45
CA SER A 191 11.09 -7.68 -9.55
C SER A 191 9.81 -6.90 -9.84
N ASN A 192 9.52 -6.69 -11.13
CA ASN A 192 8.24 -6.14 -11.60
C ASN A 192 7.16 -7.23 -11.76
N GLN A 193 7.45 -8.47 -11.40
CA GLN A 193 6.52 -9.59 -11.53
C GLN A 193 5.42 -9.52 -10.48
N ILE A 194 4.20 -9.84 -10.90
CA ILE A 194 3.08 -10.15 -10.02
C ILE A 194 3.26 -11.61 -9.61
N ARG A 195 3.22 -11.90 -8.30
CA ARG A 195 3.33 -13.24 -7.75
C ARG A 195 2.06 -13.64 -7.02
N ASP A 196 1.70 -14.88 -7.14
CA ASP A 196 0.63 -15.47 -6.34
C ASP A 196 1.05 -15.53 -4.87
N VAL A 197 0.07 -15.35 -3.99
CA VAL A 197 0.24 -15.42 -2.54
C VAL A 197 -0.66 -16.52 -2.01
N LEU A 198 -0.08 -17.51 -1.40
CA LEU A 198 -0.82 -18.55 -0.70
C LEU A 198 -0.71 -18.32 0.81
N ILE A 199 -1.86 -18.32 1.47
CA ILE A 199 -1.94 -18.33 2.93
C ILE A 199 -2.34 -19.75 3.32
N THR A 200 -1.41 -20.46 3.93
CA THR A 200 -1.54 -21.87 4.29
C THR A 200 -1.44 -22.04 5.80
N ASP A 201 -1.52 -23.26 6.29
CA ASP A 201 -1.23 -23.63 7.67
C ASP A 201 0.27 -23.58 8.03
N ARG A 202 1.14 -23.24 7.07
CA ARG A 202 2.60 -23.06 7.22
C ARG A 202 3.04 -21.60 7.09
N GLY A 203 2.09 -20.69 6.99
CA GLY A 203 2.35 -19.26 6.82
C GLY A 203 2.03 -18.76 5.42
N ILE A 204 2.73 -17.70 5.01
CA ILE A 204 2.62 -17.10 3.68
C ILE A 204 3.68 -17.71 2.77
N GLU A 205 3.21 -18.26 1.66
CA GLU A 205 4.06 -18.81 0.62
C GLU A 205 3.94 -17.95 -0.66
N LEU A 206 5.07 -17.72 -1.30
CA LEU A 206 5.15 -17.10 -2.63
C LEU A 206 5.68 -18.15 -3.59
N PRO A 207 4.80 -18.89 -4.26
CA PRO A 207 5.22 -19.93 -5.20
C PRO A 207 6.19 -19.36 -6.25
N ASP A 208 7.14 -20.18 -6.69
CA ASP A 208 8.00 -19.80 -7.80
C ASP A 208 7.17 -19.62 -9.07
N PHE A 209 7.56 -18.62 -9.85
CA PHE A 209 6.91 -18.32 -11.12
C PHE A 209 7.14 -19.49 -12.08
N ASN A 210 6.11 -20.31 -12.29
CA ASN A 210 6.12 -21.29 -13.36
C ASN A 210 5.90 -20.57 -14.69
N ALA A 211 6.92 -20.49 -15.53
CA ALA A 211 6.89 -19.88 -16.87
C ALA A 211 5.83 -20.49 -17.82
N GLY A 212 5.14 -21.56 -17.41
CA GLY A 212 4.04 -22.17 -18.15
C GLY A 212 2.68 -21.48 -18.02
N ALA A 213 2.56 -20.47 -17.10
CA ALA A 213 1.30 -19.72 -16.91
C ALA A 213 1.28 -18.37 -17.66
N GLU A 214 2.14 -18.19 -18.66
CA GLU A 214 2.24 -16.93 -19.44
C GLU A 214 0.95 -16.51 -20.18
N GLY A 215 -0.06 -17.36 -20.24
CA GLY A 215 -1.32 -17.05 -20.92
C GLY A 215 -2.33 -16.23 -20.11
N ALA A 216 -2.17 -16.09 -18.78
CA ALA A 216 -3.24 -15.56 -17.92
C ALA A 216 -3.16 -14.05 -17.62
N PHE A 217 -2.00 -13.43 -17.77
CA PHE A 217 -1.81 -12.01 -17.41
C PHE A 217 -1.65 -11.04 -18.58
N THR A 218 -1.58 -11.53 -19.82
CA THR A 218 -1.39 -10.68 -21.01
C THR A 218 -2.68 -10.17 -21.65
N SER A 219 -3.86 -10.56 -21.18
CA SER A 219 -5.13 -10.20 -21.81
C SER A 219 -5.83 -8.95 -21.24
N SER A 220 -5.19 -8.17 -20.37
CA SER A 220 -5.73 -6.88 -19.92
C SER A 220 -4.98 -5.65 -20.45
N ARG A 221 -4.11 -5.80 -21.44
CA ARG A 221 -3.81 -4.67 -22.34
C ARG A 221 -4.98 -4.58 -23.29
N GLY A 222 -5.87 -3.61 -23.00
CA GLY A 222 -7.01 -3.30 -23.84
C GLY A 222 -6.56 -3.22 -25.29
N ALA A 223 -7.28 -3.93 -26.16
CA ALA A 223 -7.18 -3.73 -27.59
C ALA A 223 -7.31 -2.22 -27.87
N PRO A 224 -6.53 -1.67 -28.80
CA PRO A 224 -6.74 -0.30 -29.24
C PRO A 224 -8.20 -0.22 -29.73
N ARG A 225 -8.97 0.68 -29.16
CA ARG A 225 -10.27 1.04 -29.73
C ARG A 225 -9.97 1.70 -31.05
N GLU A 226 -10.26 1.00 -32.15
CA GLU A 226 -10.19 1.52 -33.53
C GLU A 226 -11.21 2.66 -33.82
N ASP A 227 -12.00 3.06 -32.83
CA ASP A 227 -13.05 4.08 -32.99
C ASP A 227 -12.56 5.52 -32.78
N GLY A 228 -11.29 5.75 -32.44
CA GLY A 228 -10.74 7.11 -32.22
C GLY A 228 -10.18 7.81 -33.46
N GLU A 229 -9.83 7.06 -34.52
CA GLU A 229 -9.18 7.65 -35.69
C GLU A 229 -10.20 8.15 -36.78
N ARG A 230 -11.45 7.71 -36.73
CA ARG A 230 -12.46 8.21 -37.66
C ARG A 230 -13.03 9.58 -37.27
N ALA A 231 -13.00 9.95 -36.01
CA ALA A 231 -13.49 11.25 -35.54
C ALA A 231 -12.48 12.41 -35.75
N ALA A 232 -11.19 12.13 -35.88
CA ALA A 232 -10.16 13.14 -36.10
C ALA A 232 -9.95 13.51 -37.58
N ALA A 233 -10.39 12.67 -38.53
CA ALA A 233 -10.25 12.92 -39.95
C ALA A 233 -11.38 13.80 -40.51
N GLU A 234 -12.51 13.96 -39.80
CA GLU A 234 -13.67 14.73 -40.27
C GLU A 234 -13.64 16.20 -39.87
N VAL A 235 -12.70 16.63 -39.01
CA VAL A 235 -12.55 18.01 -38.53
C VAL A 235 -11.54 18.83 -39.37
N LEU A 236 -10.81 18.18 -40.30
CA LEU A 236 -9.76 18.85 -41.10
C LEU A 236 -10.04 18.87 -42.63
N ALA A 237 -11.29 18.72 -43.04
CA ALA A 237 -11.64 18.96 -44.43
C ALA A 237 -11.90 20.51 -44.66
N PRO A 238 -11.22 21.16 -45.60
CA PRO A 238 -11.47 22.57 -45.88
C PRO A 238 -12.88 22.75 -46.49
N GLY A 239 -13.67 23.63 -45.90
CA GLY A 239 -14.99 23.99 -46.40
C GLY A 239 -14.92 24.66 -47.79
N PRO A 240 -15.98 24.55 -48.61
CA PRO A 240 -15.99 25.08 -49.96
C PRO A 240 -15.89 26.62 -49.98
N GLU A 241 -15.04 27.08 -50.89
CA GLU A 241 -14.89 28.51 -51.25
C GLU A 241 -16.24 29.14 -51.59
N ARG A 242 -16.59 30.17 -50.87
CA ARG A 242 -17.71 31.05 -51.28
C ARG A 242 -17.20 32.06 -52.26
N SER A 243 -17.65 31.89 -53.51
CA SER A 243 -17.54 32.85 -54.60
C SER A 243 -18.18 34.20 -54.25
N ASP A 244 -17.40 35.24 -54.52
CA ASP A 244 -17.83 36.64 -54.63
C ASP A 244 -19.12 36.82 -55.45
N ILE A 245 -20.07 37.56 -54.86
CA ILE A 245 -21.01 38.32 -55.67
C ILE A 245 -21.07 39.73 -55.03
N SER A 246 -20.44 40.64 -55.74
CA SER A 246 -20.61 42.10 -55.62
C SER A 246 -22.03 42.52 -55.96
N GLY A 247 -22.56 43.52 -55.25
CA GLY A 247 -23.77 44.16 -55.73
C GLY A 247 -24.41 45.22 -54.79
N ARG A 248 -23.88 46.38 -54.80
CA ARG A 248 -24.58 47.68 -54.84
C ARG A 248 -25.76 48.03 -53.91
N ARG A 249 -25.51 49.16 -53.21
CA ARG A 249 -26.26 50.42 -53.15
C ARG A 249 -27.39 50.68 -52.15
N HIS A 250 -27.17 51.82 -51.51
CA HIS A 250 -28.12 52.84 -51.07
C HIS A 250 -29.09 52.47 -49.93
N GLY A 251 -29.30 53.23 -48.97
CA GLY A 251 -29.26 54.70 -48.76
C GLY A 251 -30.00 55.01 -47.47
N THR A 252 -29.63 56.13 -46.92
CA THR A 252 -30.41 57.09 -46.15
C THR A 252 -31.26 56.67 -44.94
N GLY A 253 -30.99 57.31 -43.80
CA GLY A 253 -31.94 58.20 -43.14
C GLY A 253 -32.10 57.93 -41.65
N SER A 254 -31.64 58.95 -40.93
CA SER A 254 -32.22 59.61 -39.75
C SER A 254 -33.25 58.83 -38.87
N GLU A 255 -33.03 58.73 -37.61
CA GLU A 255 -33.34 59.60 -36.48
C GLU A 255 -32.74 59.02 -35.20
#